data_f8bc6f32d64e391ab02eabba5d2c5827
#
_entry.id   f8bc6f32d64e391ab02eabba5d2c5827
#
_cell.length_a   1.000
_cell.length_b   1.000
_cell.length_c   1.000
_cell.angle_alpha   90.00
_cell.angle_beta   90.00
_cell.angle_gamma   90.00
#
_symmetry.space_group_name_H-M   'P 1'
#
loop_
_entity.id
_entity.type
_entity.pdbx_description
1 polymer ?
#
loop_
_entity_poly.entity_id
_entity_poly.type
_entity_poly.pdbx_seq_one_letter_code
_entity_poly.pdbx_strand_id
1 'polypeptide(L)'
;MEQNRPAPRRALSPKERRRRHRIRLVRNWTVFLLSCGAVMAVMTGGILWLLPRAYALIAPPTAFEAREYEGGAETDLSDKRLMLVNANLPLTEEPTPELAVADDATGVSLEAEAAAAYREMAKAAKQDEIELVLTAGYQDAAARQSSYEAAVQSYRESGCSEEEAAARAGTVQPAPEASEYATGYGADILAADSMEKDTGFADTRAYEWLEAYAAEHGFILRWPQERQAATGMVFEPWHWRYVGRDNALAIRASGLSLEEYLALEQTK
;
A
#
# COMPACT_ATOMS: atom_id res chain seq x y z
N MET A 1 20.37 73.39 -54.15
CA MET A 1 20.25 72.38 -53.04
C MET A 1 18.84 72.47 -52.49
N GLU A 2 17.94 71.68 -52.97
CA GLU A 2 16.55 71.61 -52.56
C GLU A 2 16.38 70.62 -51.41
N GLN A 3 16.05 71.10 -50.23
CA GLN A 3 15.93 70.30 -49.05
C GLN A 3 14.68 69.43 -49.12
N ASN A 4 14.82 68.14 -49.20
CA ASN A 4 13.80 67.11 -49.16
C ASN A 4 13.14 67.11 -47.76
N ARG A 5 12.11 67.92 -47.56
CA ARG A 5 11.29 67.93 -46.31
C ARG A 5 10.33 66.75 -46.33
N PRO A 6 10.36 65.86 -45.32
CA PRO A 6 9.40 64.79 -45.27
C PRO A 6 7.96 65.35 -45.17
N ALA A 7 7.06 64.76 -45.93
CA ALA A 7 5.64 65.16 -45.97
C ALA A 7 5.02 65.11 -44.56
N PRO A 8 4.13 66.06 -44.21
CA PRO A 8 3.53 66.04 -42.86
C PRO A 8 2.69 64.81 -42.63
N ARG A 9 2.98 64.11 -41.57
CA ARG A 9 2.24 62.87 -41.15
C ARG A 9 0.79 63.23 -40.89
N ARG A 10 -0.15 62.68 -41.69
CA ARG A 10 -1.61 62.87 -41.57
C ARG A 10 -2.05 62.59 -40.12
N ALA A 11 -2.68 63.57 -39.47
CA ALA A 11 -3.24 63.48 -38.15
C ALA A 11 -4.36 62.41 -38.11
N LEU A 12 -4.28 61.49 -37.20
CA LEU A 12 -5.28 60.39 -37.04
C LEU A 12 -6.62 60.97 -36.58
N SER A 13 -7.73 60.51 -37.18
CA SER A 13 -9.08 60.85 -36.76
C SER A 13 -9.36 60.37 -35.31
N PRO A 14 -10.31 60.95 -34.57
CA PRO A 14 -10.66 60.55 -33.22
C PRO A 14 -11.06 59.04 -33.13
N LYS A 15 -11.71 58.51 -34.18
CA LYS A 15 -12.07 57.06 -34.27
C LYS A 15 -10.82 56.19 -34.41
N GLU A 16 -9.86 56.58 -35.21
CA GLU A 16 -8.59 55.84 -35.40
C GLU A 16 -7.72 55.88 -34.16
N ARG A 17 -7.68 56.97 -33.41
CA ARG A 17 -7.00 57.13 -32.13
C ARG A 17 -7.60 56.16 -31.09
N ARG A 18 -8.94 56.08 -30.97
CA ARG A 18 -9.64 55.15 -30.06
C ARG A 18 -9.40 53.69 -30.44
N ARG A 19 -9.41 53.37 -31.74
CA ARG A 19 -9.12 52.01 -32.23
C ARG A 19 -7.69 51.60 -31.92
N ARG A 20 -6.70 52.44 -32.17
CA ARG A 20 -5.29 52.18 -31.84
C ARG A 20 -5.08 52.05 -30.34
N HIS A 21 -5.75 52.87 -29.55
CA HIS A 21 -5.69 52.78 -28.09
C HIS A 21 -6.25 51.42 -27.58
N ARG A 22 -7.42 51.00 -28.09
CA ARG A 22 -7.99 49.67 -27.76
C ARG A 22 -7.05 48.51 -28.17
N ILE A 23 -6.49 48.57 -29.37
CA ILE A 23 -5.56 47.54 -29.86
C ILE A 23 -4.30 47.48 -28.96
N ARG A 24 -3.75 48.65 -28.57
CA ARG A 24 -2.62 48.66 -27.62
C ARG A 24 -2.99 48.11 -26.24
N LEU A 25 -4.14 48.44 -25.72
CA LEU A 25 -4.65 47.93 -24.45
C LEU A 25 -4.80 46.40 -24.51
N VAL A 26 -5.49 45.88 -25.51
CA VAL A 26 -5.66 44.43 -25.69
C VAL A 26 -4.29 43.76 -25.81
N ARG A 27 -3.41 44.23 -26.67
CA ARG A 27 -2.07 43.68 -26.85
C ARG A 27 -1.28 43.67 -25.52
N ASN A 28 -1.30 44.77 -24.79
CA ASN A 28 -0.56 44.89 -23.54
C ASN A 28 -1.12 43.92 -22.47
N TRP A 29 -2.45 43.78 -22.37
CA TRP A 29 -3.09 42.81 -21.50
C TRP A 29 -2.78 41.39 -21.92
N THR A 30 -2.79 41.07 -23.22
CA THR A 30 -2.43 39.72 -23.72
C THR A 30 -0.98 39.40 -23.38
N VAL A 31 -0.05 40.33 -23.61
CA VAL A 31 1.37 40.12 -23.25
C VAL A 31 1.51 39.96 -21.76
N PHE A 32 0.84 40.76 -20.95
CA PHE A 32 0.86 40.65 -19.49
C PHE A 32 0.35 39.29 -19.01
N LEU A 33 -0.81 38.85 -19.49
CA LEU A 33 -1.38 37.55 -19.12
C LEU A 33 -0.50 36.36 -19.55
N LEU A 34 0.07 36.45 -20.78
CA LEU A 34 1.02 35.40 -21.23
C LEU A 34 2.30 35.38 -20.40
N SER A 35 2.82 36.57 -20.02
CA SER A 35 3.99 36.62 -19.12
C SER A 35 3.69 36.08 -17.73
N CYS A 36 2.54 36.42 -17.14
CA CYS A 36 2.09 35.87 -15.88
C CYS A 36 1.91 34.32 -15.96
N GLY A 37 1.30 33.85 -17.04
CA GLY A 37 1.15 32.40 -17.29
C GLY A 37 2.49 31.66 -17.40
N ALA A 38 3.44 32.27 -18.13
CA ALA A 38 4.79 31.71 -18.26
C ALA A 38 5.52 31.67 -16.90
N VAL A 39 5.44 32.74 -16.12
CA VAL A 39 6.04 32.78 -14.76
C VAL A 39 5.38 31.73 -13.84
N MET A 40 4.04 31.62 -13.86
CA MET A 40 3.33 30.60 -13.10
C MET A 40 3.75 29.20 -13.51
N ALA A 41 3.86 28.90 -14.80
CA ALA A 41 4.29 27.59 -15.30
C ALA A 41 5.72 27.25 -14.85
N VAL A 42 6.65 28.21 -14.91
CA VAL A 42 8.03 28.04 -14.43
C VAL A 42 8.05 27.83 -12.91
N MET A 43 7.29 28.60 -12.15
CA MET A 43 7.19 28.45 -10.69
C MET A 43 6.59 27.09 -10.32
N THR A 44 5.50 26.71 -10.96
CA THR A 44 4.85 25.40 -10.69
C THR A 44 5.77 24.24 -11.09
N GLY A 45 6.40 24.30 -12.25
CA GLY A 45 7.38 23.31 -12.70
C GLY A 45 8.61 23.24 -11.78
N GLY A 46 9.10 24.40 -11.33
CA GLY A 46 10.21 24.47 -10.36
C GLY A 46 9.83 23.87 -9.01
N ILE A 47 8.62 24.15 -8.51
CA ILE A 47 8.12 23.57 -7.26
C ILE A 47 7.97 22.03 -7.40
N LEU A 48 7.32 21.57 -8.47
CA LEU A 48 7.14 20.13 -8.71
C LEU A 48 8.48 19.38 -8.89
N TRP A 49 9.51 20.05 -9.39
CA TRP A 49 10.85 19.48 -9.55
C TRP A 49 11.69 19.53 -8.26
N LEU A 50 11.53 20.61 -7.46
CA LEU A 50 12.29 20.81 -6.22
C LEU A 50 11.67 20.11 -5.00
N LEU A 51 10.33 20.02 -4.91
CA LEU A 51 9.64 19.40 -3.77
C LEU A 51 10.09 17.97 -3.49
N PRO A 52 10.19 17.04 -4.48
CA PRO A 52 10.65 15.68 -4.21
C PRO A 52 12.11 15.65 -3.76
N ARG A 53 12.95 16.55 -4.30
CA ARG A 53 14.38 16.65 -3.92
C ARG A 53 14.57 17.25 -2.52
N ALA A 54 13.79 18.27 -2.20
CA ALA A 54 13.77 18.87 -0.87
C ALA A 54 13.24 17.89 0.17
N TYR A 55 12.18 17.12 -0.19
CA TYR A 55 11.65 16.06 0.65
C TYR A 55 12.68 14.95 0.87
N ALA A 56 13.41 14.52 -0.16
CA ALA A 56 14.49 13.53 -0.03
C ALA A 56 15.67 14.01 0.82
N LEU A 57 15.86 15.33 0.95
CA LEU A 57 16.90 15.93 1.81
C LEU A 57 16.43 16.11 3.26
N ILE A 58 15.12 16.17 3.51
CA ILE A 58 14.51 16.43 4.82
C ILE A 58 13.88 15.15 5.40
N ALA A 59 13.43 14.24 4.53
CA ALA A 59 13.01 12.92 4.98
C ALA A 59 14.21 12.23 5.62
N PRO A 60 14.09 11.73 6.86
CA PRO A 60 15.14 10.87 7.39
C PRO A 60 15.36 9.74 6.36
N PRO A 61 16.60 9.31 6.13
CA PRO A 61 16.85 8.10 5.36
C PRO A 61 15.92 7.02 5.91
N THR A 62 15.28 6.23 5.07
CA THR A 62 14.47 5.08 5.49
C THR A 62 15.28 4.38 6.57
N ALA A 63 14.73 4.31 7.78
CA ALA A 63 15.50 3.88 8.95
C ALA A 63 16.00 2.44 8.80
N PHE A 64 15.41 1.71 7.82
CA PHE A 64 15.66 0.30 7.60
C PHE A 64 15.88 0.00 6.11
N GLU A 65 16.90 -0.79 5.81
CA GLU A 65 17.22 -1.25 4.46
C GLU A 65 17.08 -2.77 4.42
N ALA A 66 16.20 -3.24 3.50
CA ALA A 66 16.07 -4.66 3.24
C ALA A 66 17.34 -5.21 2.58
N ARG A 67 17.77 -6.41 2.98
CA ARG A 67 18.88 -7.09 2.31
C ARG A 67 18.50 -7.52 0.91
N GLU A 68 19.45 -7.42 0.00
CA GLU A 68 19.30 -7.98 -1.35
C GLU A 68 19.13 -9.51 -1.28
N TYR A 69 18.19 -10.02 -2.08
CA TYR A 69 17.97 -11.47 -2.23
C TYR A 69 18.87 -12.00 -3.34
N GLU A 70 19.85 -12.83 -3.00
CA GLU A 70 20.82 -13.40 -3.94
C GLU A 70 20.31 -14.63 -4.70
N GLY A 71 19.03 -14.95 -4.58
CA GLY A 71 18.43 -16.16 -5.13
C GLY A 71 18.32 -17.28 -4.09
N GLY A 72 17.51 -18.26 -4.38
CA GLY A 72 17.19 -19.34 -3.44
C GLY A 72 16.94 -20.68 -4.15
N ALA A 73 16.53 -21.64 -3.35
CA ALA A 73 16.10 -22.95 -3.85
C ALA A 73 14.85 -22.80 -4.75
N GLU A 74 14.62 -23.79 -5.60
CA GLU A 74 13.37 -23.92 -6.35
C GLU A 74 12.17 -24.00 -5.39
N THR A 75 11.08 -23.30 -5.73
CA THR A 75 9.87 -23.26 -4.89
C THR A 75 9.18 -24.62 -4.89
N ASP A 76 9.04 -25.23 -3.71
CA ASP A 76 8.23 -26.42 -3.53
C ASP A 76 6.74 -26.05 -3.41
N LEU A 77 6.01 -26.19 -4.50
CA LEU A 77 4.56 -25.89 -4.53
C LEU A 77 3.71 -26.85 -3.65
N SER A 78 4.29 -27.94 -3.16
CA SER A 78 3.62 -28.84 -2.20
C SER A 78 3.76 -28.39 -0.74
N ASP A 79 4.55 -27.35 -0.50
CA ASP A 79 4.72 -26.77 0.83
C ASP A 79 3.39 -26.23 1.38
N LYS A 80 2.92 -26.80 2.49
CA LYS A 80 1.66 -26.42 3.14
C LYS A 80 1.61 -24.94 3.53
N ARG A 81 2.76 -24.29 3.74
CA ARG A 81 2.88 -22.86 4.06
C ARG A 81 2.47 -21.99 2.89
N LEU A 82 2.57 -22.49 1.66
CA LEU A 82 2.16 -21.86 0.43
C LEU A 82 0.69 -22.12 0.05
N MET A 83 -0.06 -22.87 0.87
CA MET A 83 -1.48 -23.13 0.62
C MET A 83 -2.24 -21.81 0.48
N LEU A 84 -2.80 -21.59 -0.69
CA LEU A 84 -3.58 -20.40 -1.00
C LEU A 84 -5.03 -20.60 -0.58
N VAL A 85 -5.54 -19.69 0.25
CA VAL A 85 -6.92 -19.65 0.70
C VAL A 85 -7.46 -18.25 0.41
N ASN A 86 -8.48 -18.17 -0.43
CA ASN A 86 -9.17 -16.92 -0.79
C ASN A 86 -10.56 -17.21 -1.37
N ALA A 87 -11.29 -16.20 -1.82
CA ALA A 87 -12.64 -16.35 -2.38
C ALA A 87 -12.71 -17.25 -3.62
N ASN A 88 -11.63 -17.36 -4.40
CA ASN A 88 -11.54 -18.22 -5.58
C ASN A 88 -11.08 -19.65 -5.27
N LEU A 89 -10.40 -19.82 -4.15
CA LEU A 89 -9.86 -21.08 -3.65
C LEU A 89 -10.25 -21.27 -2.18
N PRO A 90 -11.56 -21.45 -1.90
CA PRO A 90 -12.05 -21.64 -0.54
C PRO A 90 -11.60 -22.98 0.01
N LEU A 91 -11.52 -23.07 1.33
CA LEU A 91 -11.28 -24.33 2.05
C LEU A 91 -12.40 -25.33 1.77
N THR A 92 -12.02 -26.53 1.40
CA THR A 92 -12.95 -27.68 1.24
C THR A 92 -13.05 -28.51 2.51
N GLU A 93 -12.03 -28.45 3.36
CA GLU A 93 -11.94 -29.10 4.66
C GLU A 93 -11.31 -28.14 5.66
N GLU A 94 -11.71 -28.25 6.94
CA GLU A 94 -11.14 -27.42 8.01
C GLU A 94 -9.71 -27.86 8.32
N PRO A 95 -8.71 -26.94 8.20
CA PRO A 95 -7.34 -27.27 8.56
C PRO A 95 -7.21 -27.55 10.06
N THR A 96 -6.29 -28.44 10.41
CA THR A 96 -5.96 -28.78 11.81
C THR A 96 -4.49 -28.44 12.10
N PRO A 97 -4.12 -27.13 12.15
CA PRO A 97 -2.74 -26.75 12.41
C PRO A 97 -2.31 -27.12 13.82
N GLU A 98 -1.03 -27.45 13.98
CA GLU A 98 -0.42 -27.53 15.30
C GLU A 98 -0.20 -26.12 15.83
N LEU A 99 -0.93 -25.74 16.87
CA LEU A 99 -0.94 -24.36 17.37
C LEU A 99 0.04 -24.17 18.53
N ALA A 100 0.68 -23.00 18.54
CA ALA A 100 1.47 -22.52 19.68
C ALA A 100 1.15 -21.04 19.95
N VAL A 101 1.20 -20.62 21.21
CA VAL A 101 1.10 -19.20 21.56
C VAL A 101 2.29 -18.46 20.96
N ALA A 102 1.99 -17.49 20.09
CA ALA A 102 2.99 -16.71 19.40
C ALA A 102 3.37 -15.42 20.15
N ASP A 103 2.42 -14.85 20.87
CA ASP A 103 2.61 -13.64 21.68
C ASP A 103 2.02 -13.88 23.08
N ASP A 104 2.90 -13.91 24.08
CA ASP A 104 2.50 -14.18 25.48
C ASP A 104 1.64 -13.05 26.07
N ALA A 105 1.79 -11.82 25.58
CA ALA A 105 1.05 -10.66 26.10
C ALA A 105 -0.42 -10.68 25.65
N THR A 106 -0.68 -11.12 24.42
CA THR A 106 -2.03 -11.17 23.84
C THR A 106 -2.66 -12.55 23.92
N GLY A 107 -1.85 -13.61 24.11
CA GLY A 107 -2.30 -15.01 24.08
C GLY A 107 -2.64 -15.51 22.67
N VAL A 108 -2.38 -14.74 21.63
CA VAL A 108 -2.68 -15.09 20.24
C VAL A 108 -1.79 -16.25 19.80
N SER A 109 -2.40 -17.25 19.16
CA SER A 109 -1.74 -18.44 18.64
C SER A 109 -1.61 -18.41 17.13
N LEU A 110 -0.51 -18.98 16.63
CA LEU A 110 -0.26 -19.29 15.23
C LEU A 110 0.05 -20.78 15.09
N GLU A 111 0.21 -21.24 13.85
CA GLU A 111 0.84 -22.54 13.61
C GLU A 111 2.24 -22.54 14.23
N ALA A 112 2.69 -23.68 14.74
CA ALA A 112 3.84 -23.76 15.64
C ALA A 112 5.13 -23.17 15.06
N GLU A 113 5.39 -23.41 13.77
CA GLU A 113 6.56 -22.83 13.07
C GLU A 113 6.41 -21.33 12.90
N ALA A 114 5.23 -20.86 12.50
CA ALA A 114 4.91 -19.43 12.37
C ALA A 114 5.00 -18.70 13.72
N ALA A 115 4.53 -19.35 14.81
CA ALA A 115 4.64 -18.82 16.16
C ALA A 115 6.10 -18.65 16.61
N ALA A 116 6.95 -19.63 16.31
CA ALA A 116 8.38 -19.53 16.61
C ALA A 116 9.05 -18.39 15.81
N ALA A 117 8.73 -18.30 14.52
CA ALA A 117 9.24 -17.26 13.63
C ALA A 117 8.79 -15.86 14.08
N TYR A 118 7.53 -15.70 14.49
CA TYR A 118 7.02 -14.41 15.01
C TYR A 118 7.78 -13.99 16.29
N ARG A 119 7.99 -14.90 17.24
CA ARG A 119 8.75 -14.57 18.46
C ARG A 119 10.17 -14.09 18.18
N GLU A 120 10.86 -14.73 17.23
CA GLU A 120 12.20 -14.28 16.83
C GLU A 120 12.14 -12.93 16.11
N MET A 121 11.12 -12.70 15.27
CA MET A 121 10.88 -11.42 14.61
C MET A 121 10.60 -10.30 15.62
N ALA A 122 9.71 -10.51 16.57
CA ALA A 122 9.39 -9.54 17.61
C ALA A 122 10.60 -9.22 18.50
N LYS A 123 11.43 -10.23 18.78
CA LYS A 123 12.69 -10.04 19.51
C LYS A 123 13.71 -9.21 18.71
N ALA A 124 13.78 -9.41 17.39
CA ALA A 124 14.65 -8.61 16.52
C ALA A 124 14.15 -7.16 16.43
N ALA A 125 12.86 -6.94 16.22
CA ALA A 125 12.25 -5.62 16.21
C ALA A 125 12.49 -4.82 17.51
N LYS A 126 12.45 -5.51 18.64
CA LYS A 126 12.72 -4.91 19.95
C LYS A 126 14.16 -4.41 20.10
N GLN A 127 15.15 -4.98 19.38
CA GLN A 127 16.52 -4.47 19.35
C GLN A 127 16.61 -3.11 18.63
N ASP A 128 15.66 -2.87 17.71
CA ASP A 128 15.51 -1.61 16.97
C ASP A 128 14.48 -0.67 17.63
N GLU A 129 14.16 -0.92 18.92
CA GLU A 129 13.23 -0.14 19.73
C GLU A 129 11.78 -0.14 19.20
N ILE A 130 11.37 -1.22 18.50
CA ILE A 130 10.02 -1.44 18.03
C ILE A 130 9.38 -2.59 18.80
N GLU A 131 8.27 -2.34 19.44
CA GLU A 131 7.50 -3.35 20.14
C GLU A 131 6.33 -3.82 19.29
N LEU A 132 6.53 -4.93 18.56
CA LEU A 132 5.48 -5.56 17.76
C LEU A 132 4.46 -6.26 18.68
N VAL A 133 3.20 -6.20 18.26
CA VAL A 133 2.05 -6.80 18.98
C VAL A 133 1.24 -7.62 17.99
N LEU A 134 1.11 -8.92 18.27
CA LEU A 134 0.25 -9.81 17.49
C LEU A 134 -1.20 -9.67 17.96
N THR A 135 -2.06 -9.08 17.15
CA THR A 135 -3.44 -8.77 17.53
C THR A 135 -4.47 -9.78 17.03
N ALA A 136 -4.13 -10.57 15.98
CA ALA A 136 -4.90 -11.72 15.53
C ALA A 136 -3.98 -12.78 14.90
N GLY A 137 -4.42 -14.02 14.92
CA GLY A 137 -3.73 -15.19 14.38
C GLY A 137 -4.73 -16.27 14.03
N TYR A 138 -4.50 -17.52 14.43
CA TYR A 138 -5.44 -18.59 14.17
C TYR A 138 -6.85 -18.26 14.68
N GLN A 139 -7.84 -18.56 13.85
CA GLN A 139 -9.26 -18.48 14.19
C GLN A 139 -9.95 -19.78 13.80
N ASP A 140 -10.71 -20.37 14.72
CA ASP A 140 -11.60 -21.48 14.41
C ASP A 140 -12.77 -21.05 13.52
N ALA A 141 -13.54 -22.02 13.02
CA ALA A 141 -14.64 -21.74 12.10
C ALA A 141 -15.69 -20.81 12.72
N ALA A 142 -15.98 -20.92 14.01
CA ALA A 142 -16.96 -20.09 14.69
C ALA A 142 -16.50 -18.62 14.83
N ALA A 143 -15.23 -18.42 15.15
CA ALA A 143 -14.62 -17.09 15.23
C ALA A 143 -14.60 -16.40 13.85
N ARG A 144 -14.22 -17.12 12.79
CA ARG A 144 -14.23 -16.58 11.41
C ARG A 144 -15.65 -16.21 10.95
N GLN A 145 -16.64 -17.08 11.24
CA GLN A 145 -18.03 -16.81 10.94
C GLN A 145 -18.50 -15.53 11.65
N SER A 146 -18.24 -15.40 12.95
CA SER A 146 -18.61 -14.23 13.74
C SER A 146 -17.98 -12.94 13.20
N SER A 147 -16.69 -12.99 12.81
CA SER A 147 -15.98 -11.83 12.26
C SER A 147 -16.58 -11.40 10.91
N TYR A 148 -16.88 -12.36 10.03
CA TYR A 148 -17.52 -12.07 8.75
C TYR A 148 -18.92 -11.48 8.92
N GLU A 149 -19.76 -12.09 9.77
CA GLU A 149 -21.11 -11.59 10.07
C GLU A 149 -21.10 -10.18 10.64
N ALA A 150 -20.14 -9.86 11.52
CA ALA A 150 -19.98 -8.52 12.06
C ALA A 150 -19.60 -7.51 10.95
N ALA A 151 -18.72 -7.88 10.02
CA ALA A 151 -18.38 -7.04 8.88
C ALA A 151 -19.58 -6.79 7.97
N VAL A 152 -20.34 -7.83 7.61
CA VAL A 152 -21.58 -7.72 6.81
C VAL A 152 -22.59 -6.80 7.52
N GLN A 153 -22.80 -7.00 8.81
CA GLN A 153 -23.73 -6.19 9.59
C GLN A 153 -23.32 -4.70 9.61
N SER A 154 -22.05 -4.40 9.75
CA SER A 154 -21.56 -3.02 9.71
C SER A 154 -21.86 -2.32 8.38
N TYR A 155 -21.71 -3.01 7.25
CA TYR A 155 -22.07 -2.45 5.95
C TYR A 155 -23.59 -2.30 5.76
N ARG A 156 -24.39 -3.21 6.31
CA ARG A 156 -25.87 -3.07 6.32
C ARG A 156 -26.31 -1.85 7.13
N GLU A 157 -25.72 -1.62 8.29
CA GLU A 157 -25.97 -0.46 9.13
C GLU A 157 -25.56 0.86 8.45
N SER A 158 -24.57 0.81 7.55
CA SER A 158 -24.19 1.96 6.71
C SER A 158 -25.13 2.19 5.50
N GLY A 159 -26.18 1.37 5.34
CA GLY A 159 -27.22 1.53 4.31
C GLY A 159 -27.01 0.70 3.04
N CYS A 160 -26.06 -0.24 3.01
CA CYS A 160 -25.90 -1.17 1.90
C CYS A 160 -27.03 -2.20 1.88
N SER A 161 -27.39 -2.66 0.66
CA SER A 161 -28.24 -3.87 0.50
C SER A 161 -27.52 -5.11 1.04
N GLU A 162 -28.24 -6.20 1.23
CA GLU A 162 -27.67 -7.48 1.68
C GLU A 162 -26.51 -7.95 0.79
N GLU A 163 -26.74 -7.93 -0.53
CA GLU A 163 -25.75 -8.34 -1.52
C GLU A 163 -24.53 -7.43 -1.55
N GLU A 164 -24.74 -6.10 -1.50
CA GLU A 164 -23.65 -5.13 -1.45
C GLU A 164 -22.87 -5.23 -0.15
N ALA A 165 -23.54 -5.45 0.99
CA ALA A 165 -22.89 -5.61 2.29
C ALA A 165 -21.99 -6.86 2.30
N ALA A 166 -22.48 -8.00 1.80
CA ALA A 166 -21.69 -9.22 1.70
C ALA A 166 -20.49 -9.05 0.75
N ALA A 167 -20.68 -8.41 -0.42
CA ALA A 167 -19.62 -8.17 -1.38
C ALA A 167 -18.52 -7.26 -0.79
N ARG A 168 -18.89 -6.17 -0.11
CA ARG A 168 -17.93 -5.25 0.53
C ARG A 168 -17.24 -5.88 1.73
N ALA A 169 -18.01 -6.59 2.58
CA ALA A 169 -17.43 -7.31 3.70
C ALA A 169 -16.36 -8.29 3.23
N GLY A 170 -16.61 -9.04 2.16
CA GLY A 170 -15.67 -10.01 1.61
C GLY A 170 -14.32 -9.44 1.16
N THR A 171 -14.21 -8.12 0.94
CA THR A 171 -12.92 -7.47 0.58
C THR A 171 -12.10 -7.02 1.79
N VAL A 172 -12.66 -7.03 3.00
CA VAL A 172 -11.99 -6.64 4.25
C VAL A 172 -11.99 -7.77 5.28
N GLN A 173 -12.96 -8.65 5.24
CA GLN A 173 -13.10 -9.82 6.08
C GLN A 173 -13.60 -10.97 5.21
N PRO A 174 -12.76 -11.86 4.73
CA PRO A 174 -13.18 -12.97 3.87
C PRO A 174 -14.26 -13.84 4.51
N ALA A 175 -15.11 -14.46 3.69
CA ALA A 175 -16.02 -15.47 4.16
C ALA A 175 -15.26 -16.60 4.90
N PRO A 176 -15.89 -17.30 5.86
CA PRO A 176 -15.16 -18.21 6.76
C PRO A 176 -14.31 -19.26 6.03
N GLU A 177 -14.80 -19.80 4.94
CA GLU A 177 -14.09 -20.77 4.10
C GLU A 177 -12.99 -20.15 3.22
N ALA A 178 -13.02 -18.83 3.03
CA ALA A 178 -12.04 -18.08 2.27
C ALA A 178 -10.97 -17.38 3.16
N SER A 179 -11.05 -17.57 4.48
CA SER A 179 -10.21 -16.90 5.45
C SER A 179 -8.96 -17.74 5.79
N GLU A 180 -7.79 -17.19 5.52
CA GLU A 180 -6.51 -17.87 5.79
C GLU A 180 -6.14 -17.96 7.27
N TYR A 181 -6.88 -17.28 8.17
CA TYR A 181 -6.69 -17.49 9.63
C TYR A 181 -6.97 -18.92 10.07
N ALA A 182 -7.74 -19.69 9.30
CA ALA A 182 -7.93 -21.13 9.51
C ALA A 182 -6.63 -21.93 9.50
N THR A 183 -5.65 -21.48 8.73
CA THR A 183 -4.37 -22.17 8.55
C THR A 183 -3.39 -21.96 9.70
N GLY A 184 -3.61 -20.93 10.52
CA GLY A 184 -2.66 -20.47 11.53
C GLY A 184 -1.42 -19.75 10.98
N TYR A 185 -1.37 -19.48 9.66
CA TYR A 185 -0.28 -18.75 9.03
C TYR A 185 -0.55 -17.26 8.84
N GLY A 186 -1.81 -16.80 8.90
CA GLY A 186 -2.18 -15.39 8.87
C GLY A 186 -1.95 -14.72 10.23
N ALA A 187 -1.40 -13.53 10.25
CA ALA A 187 -1.00 -12.80 11.45
C ALA A 187 -1.29 -11.31 11.29
N ASP A 188 -2.10 -10.73 12.19
CA ASP A 188 -2.25 -9.28 12.27
C ASP A 188 -1.25 -8.71 13.26
N ILE A 189 -0.30 -7.96 12.72
CA ILE A 189 0.83 -7.42 13.47
C ILE A 189 0.73 -5.90 13.47
N LEU A 190 0.67 -5.34 14.67
CA LEU A 190 0.73 -3.91 14.92
C LEU A 190 1.93 -3.57 15.82
N ALA A 191 1.99 -2.37 16.34
CA ALA A 191 3.00 -1.95 17.30
C ALA A 191 2.34 -1.34 18.54
N ALA A 192 3.00 -1.44 19.69
CA ALA A 192 2.46 -0.95 20.96
C ALA A 192 2.12 0.55 20.95
N ASP A 193 2.81 1.33 20.14
CA ASP A 193 2.59 2.77 19.94
C ASP A 193 1.61 3.09 18.80
N SER A 194 1.13 2.08 18.04
CA SER A 194 0.18 2.24 16.93
C SER A 194 -0.71 1.01 16.81
N MET A 195 -1.83 1.01 17.52
CA MET A 195 -2.76 -0.13 17.67
C MET A 195 -3.99 -0.04 16.77
N GLU A 196 -4.10 0.99 15.94
CA GLU A 196 -5.24 1.16 15.04
C GLU A 196 -5.06 0.30 13.79
N LYS A 197 -6.09 -0.52 13.47
CA LYS A 197 -6.14 -1.33 12.24
C LYS A 197 -6.69 -0.49 11.09
N ASP A 198 -5.90 0.45 10.62
CA ASP A 198 -6.21 1.25 9.45
C ASP A 198 -4.97 1.47 8.56
N THR A 199 -5.16 2.11 7.43
CA THR A 199 -4.07 2.35 6.46
C THR A 199 -2.99 3.29 6.99
N GLY A 200 -3.25 4.04 8.07
CA GLY A 200 -2.26 4.90 8.73
C GLY A 200 -1.13 4.12 9.39
N PHE A 201 -1.33 2.82 9.68
CA PHE A 201 -0.25 1.96 10.15
C PHE A 201 0.92 1.89 9.15
N ALA A 202 0.64 2.04 7.84
CA ALA A 202 1.67 2.07 6.80
C ALA A 202 2.64 3.26 6.92
N ASP A 203 2.26 4.33 7.64
CA ASP A 203 3.10 5.51 7.87
C ASP A 203 3.95 5.40 9.16
N THR A 204 3.93 4.22 9.81
CA THR A 204 4.63 4.01 11.09
C THR A 204 6.02 3.41 10.87
N ARG A 205 6.91 3.70 11.84
CA ARG A 205 8.26 3.10 11.89
C ARG A 205 8.19 1.56 12.00
N ALA A 206 7.16 1.02 12.64
CA ALA A 206 6.97 -0.42 12.77
C ALA A 206 6.67 -1.08 11.43
N TYR A 207 5.82 -0.45 10.59
CA TYR A 207 5.55 -0.94 9.26
C TYR A 207 6.79 -0.88 8.36
N GLU A 208 7.56 0.22 8.38
CA GLU A 208 8.84 0.32 7.66
C GLU A 208 9.81 -0.80 8.06
N TRP A 209 9.86 -1.14 9.34
CA TRP A 209 10.68 -2.24 9.83
C TRP A 209 10.19 -3.60 9.31
N LEU A 210 8.88 -3.83 9.36
CA LEU A 210 8.26 -5.07 8.85
C LEU A 210 8.51 -5.21 7.33
N GLU A 211 8.33 -4.17 6.55
CA GLU A 211 8.65 -4.16 5.11
C GLU A 211 10.11 -4.55 4.83
N ALA A 212 11.03 -4.06 5.65
CA ALA A 212 12.45 -4.35 5.50
C ALA A 212 12.84 -5.78 5.93
N TYR A 213 12.28 -6.27 7.02
CA TYR A 213 12.83 -7.46 7.69
C TYR A 213 11.87 -8.63 7.87
N ALA A 214 10.56 -8.47 7.73
CA ALA A 214 9.61 -9.56 7.96
C ALA A 214 9.89 -10.80 7.09
N ALA A 215 10.35 -10.60 5.84
CA ALA A 215 10.69 -11.70 4.95
C ALA A 215 11.90 -12.52 5.43
N GLU A 216 12.83 -11.94 6.18
CA GLU A 216 13.94 -12.68 6.80
C GLU A 216 13.46 -13.61 7.92
N HIS A 217 12.26 -13.36 8.44
CA HIS A 217 11.57 -14.18 9.43
C HIS A 217 10.44 -15.02 8.82
N GLY A 218 10.32 -15.03 7.47
CA GLY A 218 9.36 -15.88 6.77
C GLY A 218 7.98 -15.30 6.59
N PHE A 219 7.79 -14.00 6.87
CA PHE A 219 6.51 -13.31 6.69
C PHE A 219 6.53 -12.41 5.46
N ILE A 220 5.40 -12.34 4.75
CA ILE A 220 5.14 -11.41 3.65
C ILE A 220 3.97 -10.52 3.98
N LEU A 221 3.96 -9.28 3.46
CA LEU A 221 2.76 -8.46 3.43
C LEU A 221 1.76 -9.15 2.51
N ARG A 222 0.63 -9.57 3.07
CA ARG A 222 -0.29 -10.47 2.36
C ARG A 222 -1.10 -9.78 1.28
N TRP A 223 -1.55 -8.53 1.54
CA TRP A 223 -2.42 -7.76 0.65
C TRP A 223 -1.82 -6.39 0.35
N PRO A 224 -0.77 -6.34 -0.51
CA PRO A 224 -0.12 -5.08 -0.87
C PRO A 224 -1.06 -4.13 -1.62
N GLN A 225 -0.87 -2.83 -1.45
CA GLN A 225 -1.74 -1.79 -2.01
C GLN A 225 -1.84 -1.88 -3.54
N GLU A 226 -0.74 -2.20 -4.22
CA GLU A 226 -0.66 -2.28 -5.67
C GLU A 226 -1.21 -3.59 -6.23
N ARG A 227 -1.56 -4.56 -5.37
CA ARG A 227 -1.98 -5.92 -5.75
C ARG A 227 -3.42 -6.27 -5.39
N GLN A 228 -4.25 -5.29 -5.01
CA GLN A 228 -5.65 -5.52 -4.61
C GLN A 228 -6.48 -6.24 -5.69
N ALA A 229 -6.21 -5.96 -6.98
CA ALA A 229 -6.89 -6.66 -8.08
C ALA A 229 -6.52 -8.16 -8.18
N ALA A 230 -5.31 -8.53 -7.80
CA ALA A 230 -4.82 -9.91 -7.82
C ALA A 230 -5.27 -10.69 -6.58
N THR A 231 -5.27 -10.04 -5.43
CA THR A 231 -5.64 -10.66 -4.14
C THR A 231 -7.14 -10.67 -3.86
N GLY A 232 -7.90 -9.73 -4.48
CA GLY A 232 -9.32 -9.51 -4.19
C GLY A 232 -9.59 -8.82 -2.84
N MET A 233 -8.52 -8.43 -2.12
CA MET A 233 -8.60 -7.80 -0.81
C MET A 233 -8.15 -6.34 -0.86
N VAL A 234 -8.66 -5.51 0.04
CA VAL A 234 -8.13 -4.16 0.24
C VAL A 234 -6.73 -4.22 0.85
N PHE A 235 -6.01 -3.10 0.77
CA PHE A 235 -4.71 -2.97 1.42
C PHE A 235 -4.86 -3.01 2.95
N GLU A 236 -4.16 -3.95 3.58
CA GLU A 236 -4.11 -4.11 5.03
C GLU A 236 -2.66 -4.17 5.51
N PRO A 237 -2.05 -3.05 5.90
CA PRO A 237 -0.64 -2.99 6.29
C PRO A 237 -0.32 -3.80 7.56
N TRP A 238 -1.31 -4.17 8.34
CA TRP A 238 -1.17 -5.02 9.54
C TRP A 238 -1.23 -6.52 9.22
N HIS A 239 -1.76 -6.94 8.04
CA HIS A 239 -1.98 -8.36 7.74
C HIS A 239 -0.80 -9.00 7.02
N TRP A 240 -0.12 -9.87 7.74
CA TRP A 240 1.07 -10.60 7.31
C TRP A 240 0.80 -12.09 7.20
N ARG A 241 1.49 -12.75 6.29
CA ARG A 241 1.37 -14.19 6.08
C ARG A 241 2.71 -14.87 6.22
N TYR A 242 2.78 -15.91 7.08
CA TYR A 242 3.93 -16.79 7.15
C TYR A 242 3.94 -17.77 5.97
N VAL A 243 5.04 -17.83 5.25
CA VAL A 243 5.27 -18.72 4.09
C VAL A 243 6.63 -19.44 4.18
N GLY A 244 7.36 -19.26 5.29
CA GLY A 244 8.73 -19.72 5.44
C GLY A 244 9.75 -18.75 4.82
N ARG A 245 10.96 -18.74 5.38
CA ARG A 245 11.98 -17.73 5.08
C ARG A 245 12.34 -17.64 3.59
N ASP A 246 12.64 -18.79 2.97
CA ASP A 246 13.11 -18.80 1.58
C ASP A 246 12.01 -18.36 0.61
N ASN A 247 10.77 -18.83 0.82
CA ASN A 247 9.61 -18.38 0.05
C ASN A 247 9.33 -16.88 0.25
N ALA A 248 9.40 -16.39 1.50
CA ALA A 248 9.16 -14.98 1.79
C ALA A 248 10.17 -14.06 1.11
N LEU A 249 11.44 -14.43 1.12
CA LEU A 249 12.49 -13.68 0.43
C LEU A 249 12.28 -13.67 -1.09
N ALA A 250 11.91 -14.82 -1.68
CA ALA A 250 11.65 -14.93 -3.12
C ALA A 250 10.42 -14.12 -3.53
N ILE A 251 9.31 -14.21 -2.77
CA ILE A 251 8.08 -13.44 -3.02
C ILE A 251 8.37 -11.94 -2.91
N ARG A 252 9.03 -11.48 -1.86
CA ARG A 252 9.43 -10.08 -1.69
C ARG A 252 10.29 -9.61 -2.87
N ALA A 253 11.30 -10.36 -3.26
CA ALA A 253 12.18 -10.01 -4.38
C ALA A 253 11.46 -9.93 -5.72
N SER A 254 10.42 -10.74 -5.93
CA SER A 254 9.60 -10.73 -7.14
C SER A 254 8.68 -9.51 -7.23
N GLY A 255 8.32 -8.88 -6.10
CA GLY A 255 7.32 -7.82 -6.01
C GLY A 255 5.90 -8.27 -6.37
N LEU A 256 5.61 -9.58 -6.35
CA LEU A 256 4.32 -10.19 -6.68
C LEU A 256 3.52 -10.45 -5.39
N SER A 257 2.18 -10.54 -5.53
CA SER A 257 1.34 -11.13 -4.49
C SER A 257 1.57 -12.65 -4.39
N LEU A 258 1.09 -13.28 -3.32
CA LEU A 258 1.19 -14.74 -3.20
C LEU A 258 0.48 -15.45 -4.35
N GLU A 259 -0.69 -14.95 -4.78
CA GLU A 259 -1.45 -15.47 -5.93
C GLU A 259 -0.62 -15.44 -7.22
N GLU A 260 -0.05 -14.27 -7.53
CA GLU A 260 0.74 -14.07 -8.74
C GLU A 260 2.04 -14.90 -8.73
N TYR A 261 2.70 -14.96 -7.57
CA TYR A 261 3.91 -15.74 -7.40
C TYR A 261 3.67 -17.21 -7.63
N LEU A 262 2.65 -17.79 -7.00
CA LEU A 262 2.30 -19.22 -7.18
C LEU A 262 1.87 -19.51 -8.62
N ALA A 263 1.12 -18.62 -9.26
CA ALA A 263 0.74 -18.78 -10.67
C ALA A 263 1.98 -18.77 -11.58
N LEU A 264 2.97 -17.91 -11.30
CA LEU A 264 4.23 -17.87 -12.04
C LEU A 264 5.03 -19.16 -11.87
N GLU A 265 5.19 -19.65 -10.63
CA GLU A 265 5.93 -20.87 -10.32
C GLU A 265 5.31 -22.13 -10.95
N GLN A 266 3.99 -22.21 -11.06
CA GLN A 266 3.27 -23.30 -11.74
C GLN A 266 3.56 -23.36 -13.26
N THR A 267 4.05 -22.30 -13.86
CA THR A 267 4.34 -22.24 -15.30
C THR A 267 5.79 -22.56 -15.66
N LYS A 268 6.66 -22.74 -14.67
CA LYS A 268 8.08 -23.12 -14.86
C LYS A 268 8.22 -24.63 -15.01
#